data_b7e0ec7e0bcbb99e38f8df1b84c6326a
#
_entry.id   b7e0ec7e0bcbb99e38f8df1b84c6326a
#
_cell.length_a   1.000
_cell.length_b   1.000
_cell.length_c   1.000
_cell.angle_alpha   90.00
_cell.angle_beta   90.00
_cell.angle_gamma   90.00
#
_symmetry.space_group_name_H-M   'P 1'
#
loop_
_entity.id
_entity.type
_entity.pdbx_description
1 polymer ?
#
loop_
_entity_poly.entity_id
_entity_poly.type
_entity_poly.pdbx_seq_one_letter_code
_entity_poly.pdbx_strand_id
1 'polypeptide(L)'
;MKTLGVLGGMSWESTAVYYRLFNQGVRARLGGQHSAKLLLASVDFAEIVARQHAGDWHGAGQQLAELAAGLQNAGADAILIATNTMHKVAEHVQAAIDVPLLHIGDVVADALLAAGVRRAGLLGTRYTMEQPFLIDHLRQRGLDILVPDADARADVHRIIFDELCQGEVNNVSRETYQRIIQQIGRAHV
;
A
#
# COMPACT_ATOMS: atom_id res chain seq x y z
N MET A 1 -6.75 3.47 23.99
CA MET A 1 -6.08 3.11 22.71
C MET A 1 -7.04 3.44 21.58
N LYS A 2 -6.62 4.16 20.56
CA LYS A 2 -7.42 4.49 19.38
C LYS A 2 -7.74 3.26 18.54
N THR A 3 -8.85 3.29 17.82
CA THR A 3 -9.30 2.23 16.91
C THR A 3 -8.90 2.59 15.48
N LEU A 4 -8.24 1.69 14.77
CA LEU A 4 -7.80 1.90 13.40
C LEU A 4 -8.74 1.19 12.42
N GLY A 5 -9.28 1.93 11.46
CA GLY A 5 -10.03 1.39 10.34
C GLY A 5 -9.07 0.99 9.20
N VAL A 6 -9.25 -0.18 8.65
CA VAL A 6 -8.40 -0.74 7.59
C VAL A 6 -9.26 -1.08 6.38
N LEU A 7 -9.00 -0.42 5.26
CA LEU A 7 -9.50 -0.81 3.94
C LEU A 7 -8.55 -1.85 3.35
N GLY A 8 -8.96 -3.12 3.38
CA GLY A 8 -8.15 -4.28 3.02
C GLY A 8 -8.79 -5.16 1.95
N GLY A 9 -8.23 -6.34 1.76
CA GLY A 9 -8.68 -7.32 0.75
C GLY A 9 -8.05 -7.13 -0.63
N MET A 10 -7.12 -6.19 -0.80
CA MET A 10 -6.53 -5.78 -2.09
C MET A 10 -5.00 -6.00 -2.21
N SER A 11 -4.36 -7.15 -2.01
CA SER A 11 -4.92 -8.48 -1.72
C SER A 11 -5.17 -8.70 -0.21
N TRP A 12 -5.90 -9.78 0.11
CA TRP A 12 -6.08 -10.20 1.50
C TRP A 12 -4.77 -10.73 2.10
N GLU A 13 -3.88 -11.27 1.31
CA GLU A 13 -2.54 -11.72 1.71
C GLU A 13 -1.75 -10.57 2.38
N SER A 14 -1.68 -9.42 1.72
CA SER A 14 -1.02 -8.25 2.31
C SER A 14 -1.77 -7.73 3.53
N THR A 15 -3.10 -7.77 3.53
CA THR A 15 -3.94 -7.34 4.65
C THR A 15 -3.69 -8.18 5.91
N ALA A 16 -3.50 -9.48 5.76
CA ALA A 16 -3.13 -10.37 6.86
C ALA A 16 -1.77 -9.99 7.49
N VAL A 17 -0.81 -9.54 6.66
CA VAL A 17 0.47 -9.02 7.15
C VAL A 17 0.27 -7.74 7.95
N TYR A 18 -0.54 -6.80 7.47
CA TYR A 18 -0.89 -5.58 8.22
C TYR A 18 -1.51 -5.92 9.58
N TYR A 19 -2.52 -6.79 9.60
CA TYR A 19 -3.15 -7.24 10.84
C TYR A 19 -2.14 -7.80 11.85
N ARG A 20 -1.26 -8.68 11.37
CA ARG A 20 -0.20 -9.26 12.21
C ARG A 20 0.74 -8.21 12.76
N LEU A 21 1.23 -7.30 11.91
CA LEU A 21 2.21 -6.28 12.30
C LEU A 21 1.62 -5.27 13.29
N PHE A 22 0.36 -4.84 13.13
CA PHE A 22 -0.30 -3.98 14.11
C PHE A 22 -0.39 -4.64 15.48
N ASN A 23 -0.81 -5.91 15.54
CA ASN A 23 -0.91 -6.63 16.81
C ASN A 23 0.48 -6.86 17.45
N GLN A 24 1.49 -7.19 16.66
CA GLN A 24 2.86 -7.30 17.13
C GLN A 24 3.39 -5.97 17.67
N GLY A 25 3.15 -4.88 16.97
CA GLY A 25 3.57 -3.54 17.37
C GLY A 25 2.90 -3.07 18.68
N VAL A 26 1.61 -3.35 18.84
CA VAL A 26 0.90 -3.03 20.09
C VAL A 26 1.41 -3.88 21.24
N ARG A 27 1.58 -5.19 21.03
CA ARG A 27 2.15 -6.08 22.06
C ARG A 27 3.54 -5.66 22.48
N ALA A 28 4.39 -5.27 21.53
CA ALA A 28 5.76 -4.82 21.83
C ALA A 28 5.78 -3.55 22.69
N ARG A 29 4.80 -2.64 22.54
CA ARG A 29 4.73 -1.38 23.27
C ARG A 29 4.03 -1.47 24.62
N LEU A 30 2.95 -2.27 24.70
CA LEU A 30 2.09 -2.33 25.90
C LEU A 30 2.27 -3.62 26.70
N GLY A 31 2.87 -4.65 26.12
CA GLY A 31 3.12 -5.94 26.77
C GLY A 31 1.87 -6.80 26.95
N GLY A 32 2.02 -7.93 27.66
CA GLY A 32 0.93 -8.80 28.08
C GLY A 32 0.02 -9.28 26.96
N GLN A 33 -1.28 -9.23 27.22
CA GLN A 33 -2.35 -9.66 26.29
C GLN A 33 -2.88 -8.53 25.38
N HIS A 34 -2.19 -7.37 25.33
CA HIS A 34 -2.61 -6.26 24.49
C HIS A 34 -2.53 -6.60 22.99
N SER A 35 -3.59 -6.22 22.26
CA SER A 35 -3.71 -6.31 20.81
C SER A 35 -4.24 -4.99 20.23
N ALA A 36 -4.08 -4.78 18.95
CA ALA A 36 -4.56 -3.59 18.27
C ALA A 36 -6.11 -3.59 18.21
N LYS A 37 -6.73 -2.42 18.42
CA LYS A 37 -8.15 -2.21 18.12
C LYS A 37 -8.27 -1.91 16.63
N LEU A 38 -8.84 -2.86 15.87
CA LEU A 38 -8.95 -2.77 14.43
C LEU A 38 -10.40 -2.99 13.98
N LEU A 39 -10.83 -2.20 13.01
CA LEU A 39 -12.01 -2.43 12.18
C LEU A 39 -11.51 -2.71 10.77
N LEU A 40 -11.90 -3.81 10.17
CA LEU A 40 -11.46 -4.21 8.84
C LEU A 40 -12.64 -4.29 7.88
N ALA A 41 -12.60 -3.50 6.81
CA ALA A 41 -13.42 -3.69 5.61
C ALA A 41 -12.57 -4.41 4.56
N SER A 42 -12.81 -5.70 4.37
CA SER A 42 -12.13 -6.51 3.37
C SER A 42 -13.01 -6.64 2.13
N VAL A 43 -12.54 -6.13 0.99
CA VAL A 43 -13.25 -6.19 -0.29
C VAL A 43 -12.95 -7.47 -1.06
N ASP A 44 -13.79 -7.83 -2.02
CA ASP A 44 -13.44 -8.80 -3.05
C ASP A 44 -12.45 -8.15 -4.03
N PHE A 45 -11.23 -8.68 -4.09
CA PHE A 45 -10.18 -8.11 -4.91
C PHE A 45 -10.48 -8.22 -6.42
N ALA A 46 -11.26 -9.21 -6.84
CA ALA A 46 -11.65 -9.35 -8.23
C ALA A 46 -12.44 -8.13 -8.75
N GLU A 47 -13.32 -7.56 -7.92
CA GLU A 47 -14.08 -6.35 -8.27
C GLU A 47 -13.15 -5.13 -8.46
N ILE A 48 -12.18 -4.97 -7.55
CA ILE A 48 -11.21 -3.87 -7.63
C ILE A 48 -10.30 -4.05 -8.86
N VAL A 49 -9.83 -5.26 -9.14
CA VAL A 49 -9.01 -5.56 -10.33
C VAL A 49 -9.79 -5.28 -11.62
N ALA A 50 -11.07 -5.67 -11.70
CA ALA A 50 -11.92 -5.38 -12.85
C ALA A 50 -12.04 -3.86 -13.11
N ARG A 51 -12.25 -3.06 -12.06
CA ARG A 51 -12.28 -1.59 -12.15
C ARG A 51 -10.93 -1.01 -12.60
N GLN A 52 -9.83 -1.51 -12.04
CA GLN A 52 -8.48 -1.07 -12.43
C GLN A 52 -8.20 -1.33 -13.92
N HIS A 53 -8.58 -2.51 -14.44
CA HIS A 53 -8.42 -2.85 -15.85
C HIS A 53 -9.31 -2.02 -16.77
N ALA A 54 -10.53 -1.71 -16.31
CA ALA A 54 -11.46 -0.82 -17.04
C ALA A 54 -11.07 0.67 -16.95
N GLY A 55 -10.09 1.03 -16.10
CA GLY A 55 -9.76 2.43 -15.81
C GLY A 55 -10.81 3.17 -14.99
N ASP A 56 -11.76 2.45 -14.38
CA ASP A 56 -12.84 3.01 -13.53
C ASP A 56 -12.31 3.37 -12.14
N TRP A 57 -11.41 4.34 -12.09
CA TRP A 57 -10.85 4.84 -10.83
C TRP A 57 -11.87 5.61 -10.00
N HIS A 58 -12.86 6.25 -10.66
CA HIS A 58 -13.92 6.95 -9.96
C HIS A 58 -14.81 5.97 -9.17
N GLY A 59 -15.31 4.90 -9.82
CA GLY A 59 -16.10 3.88 -9.15
C GLY A 59 -15.32 3.14 -8.05
N ALA A 60 -14.03 2.89 -8.26
CA ALA A 60 -13.16 2.33 -7.22
C ALA A 60 -13.01 3.29 -6.03
N GLY A 61 -12.87 4.59 -6.29
CA GLY A 61 -12.80 5.64 -5.28
C GLY A 61 -14.08 5.75 -4.46
N GLN A 62 -15.25 5.73 -5.11
CA GLN A 62 -16.56 5.75 -4.44
C GLN A 62 -16.72 4.53 -3.52
N GLN A 63 -16.42 3.33 -4.00
CA GLN A 63 -16.52 2.10 -3.21
C GLN A 63 -15.67 2.16 -1.94
N LEU A 64 -14.41 2.61 -2.05
CA LEU A 64 -13.54 2.73 -0.88
C LEU A 64 -13.97 3.88 0.04
N ALA A 65 -14.50 4.97 -0.49
CA ALA A 65 -15.02 6.10 0.28
C ALA A 65 -16.24 5.68 1.15
N GLU A 66 -17.18 4.93 0.58
CA GLU A 66 -18.34 4.38 1.31
C GLU A 66 -17.90 3.45 2.44
N LEU A 67 -16.93 2.57 2.18
CA LEU A 67 -16.38 1.68 3.20
C LEU A 67 -15.63 2.44 4.29
N ALA A 68 -14.88 3.49 3.94
CA ALA A 68 -14.20 4.33 4.91
C ALA A 68 -15.18 5.06 5.83
N ALA A 69 -16.24 5.63 5.27
CA ALA A 69 -17.33 6.25 6.06
C ALA A 69 -18.00 5.22 6.98
N GLY A 70 -18.22 3.99 6.51
CA GLY A 70 -18.72 2.89 7.34
C GLY A 70 -17.80 2.56 8.52
N LEU A 71 -16.50 2.51 8.30
CA LEU A 71 -15.50 2.28 9.34
C LEU A 71 -15.45 3.44 10.35
N GLN A 72 -15.54 4.69 9.90
CA GLN A 72 -15.64 5.86 10.78
C GLN A 72 -16.90 5.78 11.64
N ASN A 73 -18.07 5.49 11.05
CA ASN A 73 -19.33 5.35 11.76
C ASN A 73 -19.29 4.19 12.78
N ALA A 74 -18.52 3.15 12.52
CA ALA A 74 -18.26 2.06 13.46
C ALA A 74 -17.27 2.41 14.57
N GLY A 75 -16.71 3.63 14.58
CA GLY A 75 -15.85 4.15 15.65
C GLY A 75 -14.35 4.06 15.34
N ALA A 76 -13.94 4.03 14.08
CA ALA A 76 -12.53 4.20 13.73
C ALA A 76 -12.07 5.64 14.00
N ASP A 77 -10.93 5.81 14.65
CA ASP A 77 -10.29 7.10 14.94
C ASP A 77 -9.35 7.57 13.80
N ALA A 78 -8.99 6.68 12.90
CA ALA A 78 -8.22 6.93 11.69
C ALA A 78 -8.44 5.80 10.69
N ILE A 79 -8.23 6.08 9.41
CA ILE A 79 -8.36 5.08 8.33
C ILE A 79 -7.00 4.87 7.66
N LEU A 80 -6.74 3.66 7.17
CA LEU A 80 -5.65 3.38 6.23
C LEU A 80 -6.13 2.49 5.08
N ILE A 81 -5.46 2.61 3.94
CA ILE A 81 -5.63 1.76 2.77
C ILE A 81 -4.48 0.76 2.74
N ALA A 82 -4.77 -0.55 2.92
CA ALA A 82 -3.73 -1.59 3.03
C ALA A 82 -3.20 -2.07 1.65
N THR A 83 -3.04 -1.16 0.70
CA THR A 83 -2.46 -1.39 -0.63
C THR A 83 -1.91 -0.11 -1.23
N ASN A 84 -0.81 -0.19 -1.97
CA ASN A 84 -0.20 0.99 -2.60
C ASN A 84 -1.06 1.56 -3.74
N THR A 85 -1.51 0.71 -4.65
CA THR A 85 -2.21 1.13 -5.88
C THR A 85 -3.43 1.99 -5.60
N MET A 86 -4.22 1.67 -4.59
CA MET A 86 -5.45 2.39 -4.30
C MET A 86 -5.25 3.74 -3.60
N HIS A 87 -4.01 4.11 -3.25
CA HIS A 87 -3.70 5.49 -2.88
C HIS A 87 -3.90 6.48 -4.04
N LYS A 88 -4.04 5.98 -5.28
CA LYS A 88 -4.49 6.80 -6.41
C LYS A 88 -5.85 7.46 -6.17
N VAL A 89 -6.70 6.87 -5.34
CA VAL A 89 -8.03 7.39 -4.98
C VAL A 89 -8.10 7.87 -3.53
N ALA A 90 -6.96 8.13 -2.90
CA ALA A 90 -6.88 8.56 -1.49
C ALA A 90 -7.69 9.83 -1.22
N GLU A 91 -7.72 10.78 -2.15
CA GLU A 91 -8.50 12.01 -2.04
C GLU A 91 -10.01 11.74 -1.97
N HIS A 92 -10.53 10.78 -2.75
CA HIS A 92 -11.94 10.37 -2.66
C HIS A 92 -12.27 9.80 -1.28
N VAL A 93 -11.36 8.98 -0.74
CA VAL A 93 -11.52 8.39 0.60
C VAL A 93 -11.48 9.47 1.66
N GLN A 94 -10.49 10.37 1.64
CA GLN A 94 -10.37 11.44 2.64
C GLN A 94 -11.55 12.42 2.58
N ALA A 95 -12.09 12.71 1.40
CA ALA A 95 -13.24 13.60 1.26
C ALA A 95 -14.55 13.03 1.87
N ALA A 96 -14.63 11.72 2.09
CA ALA A 96 -15.80 11.04 2.64
C ALA A 96 -15.74 10.83 4.18
N ILE A 97 -14.65 11.21 4.83
CA ILE A 97 -14.41 10.99 6.25
C ILE A 97 -13.86 12.24 6.93
N ASP A 98 -14.19 12.42 8.21
CA ASP A 98 -13.68 13.51 9.07
C ASP A 98 -12.42 13.09 9.84
N VAL A 99 -12.22 11.76 10.03
CA VAL A 99 -11.02 11.21 10.66
C VAL A 99 -9.85 11.18 9.66
N PRO A 100 -8.59 11.23 10.12
CA PRO A 100 -7.46 11.26 9.21
C PRO A 100 -7.30 9.94 8.44
N LEU A 101 -7.03 10.05 7.13
CA LEU A 101 -6.48 8.98 6.33
C LEU A 101 -4.96 8.93 6.54
N LEU A 102 -4.45 7.81 7.04
CA LEU A 102 -3.02 7.58 7.18
C LEU A 102 -2.44 7.18 5.82
N HIS A 103 -1.94 8.15 5.08
CA HIS A 103 -1.42 7.94 3.73
C HIS A 103 -0.08 7.21 3.76
N ILE A 104 0.04 6.08 3.02
CA ILE A 104 1.25 5.25 3.03
C ILE A 104 2.50 6.04 2.60
N GLY A 105 2.35 6.96 1.66
CA GLY A 105 3.45 7.81 1.19
C GLY A 105 4.04 8.68 2.30
N ASP A 106 3.21 9.21 3.21
CA ASP A 106 3.69 10.01 4.34
C ASP A 106 4.49 9.16 5.31
N VAL A 107 3.95 8.00 5.69
CA VAL A 107 4.60 7.08 6.64
C VAL A 107 5.94 6.58 6.09
N VAL A 108 5.98 6.22 4.80
CA VAL A 108 7.20 5.78 4.12
C VAL A 108 8.22 6.91 4.01
N ALA A 109 7.78 8.11 3.62
CA ALA A 109 8.67 9.27 3.53
C ALA A 109 9.29 9.61 4.89
N ASP A 110 8.48 9.67 5.95
CA ASP A 110 8.97 9.96 7.30
C ASP A 110 10.00 8.92 7.77
N ALA A 111 9.74 7.63 7.52
CA ALA A 111 10.65 6.57 7.89
C ALA A 111 11.99 6.64 7.12
N LEU A 112 11.95 6.88 5.81
CA LEU A 112 13.15 7.01 4.98
C LEU A 112 13.98 8.24 5.38
N LEU A 113 13.33 9.39 5.55
CA LEU A 113 14.01 10.64 5.94
C LEU A 113 14.62 10.53 7.35
N ALA A 114 13.92 9.90 8.30
CA ALA A 114 14.45 9.65 9.63
C ALA A 114 15.68 8.71 9.61
N ALA A 115 15.75 7.80 8.65
CA ALA A 115 16.91 6.94 8.40
C ALA A 115 18.03 7.62 7.58
N GLY A 116 17.87 8.90 7.20
CA GLY A 116 18.84 9.63 6.36
C GLY A 116 18.80 9.25 4.88
N VAL A 117 17.82 8.46 4.45
CA VAL A 117 17.67 8.01 3.07
C VAL A 117 16.91 9.07 2.27
N ARG A 118 17.53 9.58 1.19
CA ARG A 118 16.91 10.56 0.29
C ARG A 118 16.66 10.02 -1.11
N ARG A 119 17.22 8.87 -1.45
CA ARG A 119 17.03 8.19 -2.73
C ARG A 119 16.61 6.75 -2.48
N ALA A 120 15.50 6.32 -3.10
CA ALA A 120 14.96 4.99 -2.90
C ALA A 120 14.43 4.38 -4.21
N GLY A 121 14.61 3.08 -4.38
CA GLY A 121 13.97 2.31 -5.44
C GLY A 121 12.52 1.97 -5.05
N LEU A 122 11.58 2.16 -5.97
CA LEU A 122 10.18 1.81 -5.80
C LEU A 122 9.83 0.60 -6.66
N LEU A 123 9.41 -0.47 -6.03
CA LEU A 123 8.83 -1.66 -6.65
C LEU A 123 7.36 -1.79 -6.25
N GLY A 124 6.50 -2.07 -7.22
CA GLY A 124 5.07 -2.21 -7.00
C GLY A 124 4.35 -2.64 -8.26
N THR A 125 3.03 -2.52 -8.29
CA THR A 125 2.28 -2.73 -9.52
C THR A 125 2.69 -1.70 -10.59
N ARG A 126 2.40 -1.97 -11.86
CA ARG A 126 2.62 -1.00 -12.94
C ARG A 126 1.97 0.36 -12.61
N TYR A 127 0.76 0.35 -12.04
CA TYR A 127 0.09 1.58 -11.62
C TYR A 127 0.90 2.38 -10.59
N THR A 128 1.52 1.69 -9.62
CA THR A 128 2.33 2.32 -8.57
C THR A 128 3.65 2.87 -9.12
N MET A 129 4.28 2.16 -10.08
CA MET A 129 5.58 2.54 -10.62
C MET A 129 5.51 3.54 -11.78
N GLU A 130 4.37 3.62 -12.50
CA GLU A 130 4.24 4.44 -13.72
C GLU A 130 3.33 5.66 -13.55
N GLN A 131 2.42 5.64 -12.57
CA GLN A 131 1.50 6.75 -12.36
C GLN A 131 2.00 7.69 -11.25
N PRO A 132 1.69 9.00 -11.35
CA PRO A 132 2.32 10.01 -10.50
C PRO A 132 1.88 9.97 -9.04
N PHE A 133 0.71 9.42 -8.72
CA PHE A 133 0.04 9.57 -7.41
C PHE A 133 0.93 9.24 -6.19
N LEU A 134 1.79 8.23 -6.26
CA LEU A 134 2.70 7.89 -5.16
C LEU A 134 4.09 8.47 -5.37
N ILE A 135 4.61 8.42 -6.59
CA ILE A 135 5.96 8.93 -6.92
C ILE A 135 6.04 10.43 -6.62
N ASP A 136 5.08 11.21 -7.12
CA ASP A 136 5.09 12.66 -6.90
C ASP A 136 4.81 13.01 -5.45
N HIS A 137 3.97 12.26 -4.76
CA HIS A 137 3.76 12.41 -3.32
C HIS A 137 5.07 12.24 -2.53
N LEU A 138 5.84 11.20 -2.83
CA LEU A 138 7.15 10.96 -2.19
C LEU A 138 8.19 12.01 -2.59
N ARG A 139 8.19 12.48 -3.85
CA ARG A 139 9.07 13.55 -4.33
C ARG A 139 8.79 14.89 -3.65
N GLN A 140 7.52 15.24 -3.44
CA GLN A 140 7.13 16.45 -2.69
C GLN A 140 7.62 16.42 -1.25
N ARG A 141 7.84 15.23 -0.68
CA ARG A 141 8.46 15.03 0.64
C ARG A 141 9.99 15.08 0.62
N GLY A 142 10.61 15.37 -0.53
CA GLY A 142 12.06 15.51 -0.69
C GLY A 142 12.81 14.22 -0.97
N LEU A 143 12.12 13.18 -1.46
CA LEU A 143 12.73 11.92 -1.85
C LEU A 143 12.96 11.86 -3.37
N ASP A 144 14.11 11.32 -3.78
CA ASP A 144 14.40 10.94 -5.16
C ASP A 144 13.98 9.47 -5.37
N ILE A 145 12.95 9.26 -6.20
CA ILE A 145 12.35 7.95 -6.40
C ILE A 145 12.75 7.40 -7.75
N LEU A 146 13.35 6.22 -7.73
CA LEU A 146 13.81 5.46 -8.88
C LEU A 146 12.86 4.28 -9.11
N VAL A 147 12.55 4.02 -10.38
CA VAL A 147 11.77 2.84 -10.80
C VAL A 147 12.58 2.02 -11.80
N PRO A 148 12.33 0.72 -11.94
CA PRO A 148 12.98 -0.12 -12.96
C PRO A 148 12.65 0.33 -14.38
N ASP A 149 13.40 -0.20 -15.37
CA ASP A 149 13.04 -0.10 -16.78
C ASP A 149 11.68 -0.78 -17.10
N ALA A 150 11.19 -0.60 -18.32
CA ALA A 150 9.85 -1.04 -18.70
C ALA A 150 9.67 -2.56 -18.58
N ASP A 151 10.66 -3.35 -19.00
CA ASP A 151 10.58 -4.81 -18.98
C ASP A 151 10.58 -5.32 -17.52
N ALA A 152 11.46 -4.79 -16.70
CA ALA A 152 11.53 -5.12 -15.28
C ALA A 152 10.25 -4.69 -14.53
N ARG A 153 9.62 -3.55 -14.88
CA ARG A 153 8.31 -3.17 -14.32
C ARG A 153 7.20 -4.16 -14.71
N ALA A 154 7.23 -4.67 -15.94
CA ALA A 154 6.28 -5.69 -16.38
C ALA A 154 6.46 -7.00 -15.60
N ASP A 155 7.69 -7.45 -15.39
CA ASP A 155 8.00 -8.62 -14.57
C ASP A 155 7.50 -8.45 -13.13
N VAL A 156 7.81 -7.33 -12.49
CA VAL A 156 7.36 -7.03 -11.12
C VAL A 156 5.84 -7.04 -11.03
N HIS A 157 5.15 -6.41 -11.99
CA HIS A 157 3.69 -6.36 -12.03
C HIS A 157 3.08 -7.76 -12.14
N ARG A 158 3.59 -8.57 -13.08
CA ARG A 158 3.15 -9.96 -13.28
C ARG A 158 3.33 -10.78 -12.00
N ILE A 159 4.51 -10.75 -11.39
CA ILE A 159 4.79 -11.50 -10.16
C ILE A 159 3.85 -11.09 -9.03
N ILE A 160 3.52 -9.80 -8.91
CA ILE A 160 2.57 -9.34 -7.90
C ILE A 160 1.19 -9.96 -8.11
N PHE A 161 0.65 -9.92 -9.33
CA PHE A 161 -0.72 -10.38 -9.59
C PHE A 161 -0.83 -11.91 -9.70
N ASP A 162 0.12 -12.54 -10.39
CA ASP A 162 0.03 -13.97 -10.71
C ASP A 162 0.54 -14.87 -9.57
N GLU A 163 1.35 -14.32 -8.66
CA GLU A 163 1.98 -15.10 -7.60
C GLU A 163 1.68 -14.51 -6.19
N LEU A 164 2.18 -13.31 -5.87
CA LEU A 164 2.11 -12.77 -4.51
C LEU A 164 0.67 -12.51 -4.04
N CYS A 165 -0.23 -12.07 -4.93
CA CYS A 165 -1.64 -11.91 -4.62
C CYS A 165 -2.40 -13.25 -4.49
N GLN A 166 -1.80 -14.34 -4.93
CA GLN A 166 -2.30 -15.72 -4.74
C GLN A 166 -1.66 -16.41 -3.52
N GLY A 167 -0.80 -15.70 -2.78
CA GLY A 167 -0.06 -16.27 -1.65
C GLY A 167 1.15 -17.11 -2.06
N GLU A 168 1.50 -17.12 -3.35
CA GLU A 168 2.63 -17.87 -3.86
C GLU A 168 3.93 -17.06 -3.78
N VAL A 169 4.97 -17.69 -3.21
CA VAL A 169 6.33 -17.11 -3.15
C VAL A 169 7.30 -18.13 -3.70
N ASN A 170 7.81 -17.91 -4.91
CA ASN A 170 8.76 -18.82 -5.53
C ASN A 170 10.18 -18.22 -5.61
N ASN A 171 11.17 -19.12 -5.68
CA ASN A 171 12.59 -18.71 -5.68
C ASN A 171 12.98 -17.99 -6.97
N VAL A 172 12.42 -18.38 -8.12
CA VAL A 172 12.74 -17.76 -9.42
C VAL A 172 12.30 -16.30 -9.43
N SER A 173 11.10 -16.02 -8.95
CA SER A 173 10.59 -14.66 -8.83
C SER A 173 11.37 -13.84 -7.81
N ARG A 174 11.81 -14.47 -6.70
CA ARG A 174 12.69 -13.80 -5.75
C ARG A 174 14.05 -13.42 -6.37
N GLU A 175 14.65 -14.29 -7.16
CA GLU A 175 15.90 -14.01 -7.90
C GLU A 175 15.68 -12.89 -8.92
N THR A 176 14.54 -12.87 -9.60
CA THR A 176 14.16 -11.79 -10.50
C THR A 176 14.09 -10.44 -9.78
N TYR A 177 13.44 -10.37 -8.62
CA TYR A 177 13.42 -9.16 -7.79
C TYR A 177 14.83 -8.72 -7.37
N GLN A 178 15.68 -9.65 -6.92
CA GLN A 178 17.07 -9.34 -6.53
C GLN A 178 17.88 -8.75 -7.69
N ARG A 179 17.74 -9.31 -8.90
CA ARG A 179 18.38 -8.80 -10.10
C ARG A 179 17.90 -7.38 -10.43
N ILE A 180 16.59 -7.14 -10.38
CA ILE A 180 15.98 -5.83 -10.64
C ILE A 180 16.48 -4.79 -9.63
N ILE A 181 16.50 -5.12 -8.33
CA ILE A 181 17.00 -4.22 -7.28
C ILE A 181 18.47 -3.85 -7.54
N GLN A 182 19.31 -4.82 -7.92
CA GLN A 182 20.72 -4.56 -8.24
C GLN A 182 20.87 -3.67 -9.47
N GLN A 183 20.01 -3.83 -10.49
CA GLN A 183 20.02 -3.00 -11.70
C GLN A 183 19.68 -1.54 -11.37
N ILE A 184 18.63 -1.30 -10.58
CA ILE A 184 18.28 0.06 -10.13
C ILE A 184 19.46 0.69 -9.37
N GLY A 185 20.10 -0.05 -8.46
CA GLY A 185 21.25 0.44 -7.70
C GLY A 185 22.43 0.83 -8.57
N ARG A 186 22.75 0.05 -9.63
CA ARG A 186 23.88 0.31 -10.52
C ARG A 186 23.64 1.45 -11.51
N ALA A 187 22.44 1.65 -11.96
CA ALA A 187 22.11 2.68 -12.94
C ALA A 187 22.23 4.13 -12.39
N HIS A 188 22.46 4.27 -11.10
CA HIS A 188 22.38 5.55 -10.40
C HIS A 188 23.54 5.79 -9.39
N VAL A 189 24.64 5.05 -9.55
CA VAL A 189 25.91 5.28 -8.82
C VAL A 189 26.82 6.21 -9.62
#